data_ad9c0b0643ac654f002f6db03ff24c65
#
_entry.id   ad9c0b0643ac654f002f6db03ff24c65
#
_cell.length_a   1.000
_cell.length_b   1.000
_cell.length_c   1.000
_cell.angle_alpha   90.00
_cell.angle_beta   90.00
_cell.angle_gamma   90.00
#
_symmetry.space_group_name_H-M   'P 1'
#
loop_
_entity.id
_entity.type
_entity.pdbx_description
1 polymer ?
#
loop_
_entity_poly.entity_id
_entity_poly.type
_entity_poly.pdbx_seq_one_letter_code
_entity_poly.pdbx_strand_id
1 'polypeptide(L)'
;MNFGVFQDAYTQQKVIKGPRSATGVIGTTMNGVMYLSMPFLSALLERSRFSTWKREVAVAGTLISAAAFFVSSWSTEVWHLIALQGLLAALGNAMLYVPMTLWLDHWFHDGNRATAYGVQFSIKNIVGTAGPFLMQKLLHDLGFRIALRVWAGIVLGVGLGGILITPKPPPSAQRRLQRIPWSFLKHRTFYIYALANAAFSSGYGLPQTYLPAYASQLLRMSAAESTAMIAMFNAPGIISSTGFGLLSDKLHVSGTTNTLISALGSALCVFFLWAIKSNTLPGLLIAFAVGYGFFASGYSSTWGGWIKDLEKEAADHNEAISSGMIYGFMNGARGVGYVVGGLSGVELLKLGPVIGGGSWALGTNYGALILFTGLTSMVGGWGTAWKGCRGVRQGQS
;
A
#
# COMPACT_ATOMS: atom_id res chain seq x y z
N MET A 1 6.58 -5.02 3.06
CA MET A 1 5.56 -5.84 3.68
C MET A 1 6.11 -6.77 4.75
N ASN A 2 7.23 -7.41 4.53
CA ASN A 2 7.85 -8.30 5.53
C ASN A 2 8.80 -7.55 6.48
N PHE A 3 8.81 -6.21 6.45
CA PHE A 3 9.76 -5.42 7.20
C PHE A 3 9.62 -5.59 8.72
N GLY A 4 8.39 -5.79 9.23
CA GLY A 4 8.18 -6.05 10.67
C GLY A 4 8.96 -7.25 11.19
N VAL A 5 9.07 -8.33 10.42
CA VAL A 5 9.83 -9.53 10.79
C VAL A 5 11.34 -9.24 10.81
N PHE A 6 11.84 -8.44 9.85
CA PHE A 6 13.23 -7.99 9.86
C PHE A 6 13.51 -7.02 11.02
N GLN A 7 12.56 -6.13 11.32
CA GLN A 7 12.68 -5.19 12.42
C GLN A 7 12.86 -5.90 13.76
N ASP A 8 12.09 -6.94 14.01
CA ASP A 8 12.22 -7.76 15.21
C ASP A 8 13.57 -8.46 15.26
N ALA A 9 14.03 -9.03 14.15
CA ALA A 9 15.35 -9.67 14.07
C ALA A 9 16.50 -8.68 14.32
N TYR A 10 16.43 -7.47 13.73
CA TYR A 10 17.44 -6.43 13.96
C TYR A 10 17.47 -5.96 15.42
N THR A 11 16.32 -5.96 16.08
CA THR A 11 16.19 -5.52 17.48
C THR A 11 16.69 -6.59 18.46
N GLN A 12 16.40 -7.87 18.17
CA GLN A 12 16.73 -8.99 19.06
C GLN A 12 18.20 -9.44 18.97
N GLN A 13 18.77 -9.51 17.77
CA GLN A 13 20.09 -10.08 17.53
C GLN A 13 21.27 -9.18 17.95
N LYS A 14 21.04 -7.93 18.38
CA LYS A 14 22.08 -6.96 18.84
C LYS A 14 23.27 -6.77 17.87
N VAL A 15 23.15 -7.23 16.62
CA VAL A 15 24.26 -7.24 15.65
C VAL A 15 24.40 -5.86 14.97
N ILE A 16 23.33 -5.06 14.99
CA ILE A 16 23.27 -3.76 14.33
C ILE A 16 23.36 -2.67 15.40
N LYS A 17 24.36 -1.79 15.27
CA LYS A 17 24.57 -0.64 16.14
C LYS A 17 23.63 0.49 15.79
N GLY A 18 23.00 1.09 16.80
CA GLY A 18 22.10 2.24 16.63
C GLY A 18 20.86 2.18 17.52
N PRO A 19 20.09 3.26 17.59
CA PRO A 19 18.89 3.32 18.41
C PRO A 19 17.82 2.38 17.86
N ARG A 20 17.23 1.55 18.72
CA ARG A 20 16.18 0.59 18.35
C ARG A 20 14.96 1.26 17.71
N SER A 21 14.62 2.49 18.14
CA SER A 21 13.55 3.29 17.56
C SER A 21 13.78 3.64 16.08
N ALA A 22 15.02 3.73 15.64
CA ALA A 22 15.36 4.03 14.25
C ALA A 22 15.14 2.86 13.29
N THR A 23 15.00 1.63 13.77
CA THR A 23 14.73 0.47 12.88
C THR A 23 13.36 0.60 12.20
N GLY A 24 12.35 1.15 12.87
CA GLY A 24 11.04 1.41 12.27
C GLY A 24 11.08 2.40 11.10
N VAL A 25 12.06 3.31 11.11
CA VAL A 25 12.25 4.31 10.04
C VAL A 25 12.61 3.65 8.71
N ILE A 26 13.28 2.48 8.70
CA ILE A 26 13.68 1.78 7.47
C ILE A 26 12.43 1.44 6.63
N GLY A 27 11.42 0.83 7.25
CA GLY A 27 10.18 0.44 6.55
C GLY A 27 9.35 1.63 6.09
N THR A 28 9.26 2.67 6.93
CA THR A 28 8.56 3.91 6.58
C THR A 28 9.26 4.63 5.42
N THR A 29 10.59 4.74 5.46
CA THR A 29 11.39 5.33 4.38
C THR A 29 11.24 4.53 3.09
N MET A 30 11.31 3.19 3.17
CA MET A 30 11.14 2.33 2.01
C MET A 30 9.78 2.52 1.33
N ASN A 31 8.70 2.50 2.09
CA ASN A 31 7.36 2.73 1.53
C ASN A 31 7.20 4.16 1.04
N GLY A 32 7.63 5.15 1.83
CA GLY A 32 7.56 6.57 1.48
C GLY A 32 8.29 6.87 0.18
N VAL A 33 9.57 6.54 0.09
CA VAL A 33 10.40 6.80 -1.10
C VAL A 33 9.86 6.06 -2.33
N MET A 34 9.50 4.78 -2.18
CA MET A 34 8.93 4.01 -3.27
C MET A 34 7.69 4.68 -3.85
N TYR A 35 6.69 4.99 -3.02
CA TYR A 35 5.43 5.54 -3.51
C TYR A 35 5.56 7.01 -3.93
N LEU A 36 6.35 7.84 -3.23
CA LEU A 36 6.56 9.25 -3.60
C LEU A 36 7.35 9.42 -4.90
N SER A 37 8.19 8.46 -5.29
CA SER A 37 8.89 8.48 -6.58
C SER A 37 8.01 8.09 -7.78
N MET A 38 6.88 7.39 -7.55
CA MET A 38 6.03 6.89 -8.64
C MET A 38 5.41 7.98 -9.53
N PRO A 39 4.91 9.13 -9.04
CA PRO A 39 4.42 10.20 -9.89
C PRO A 39 5.46 10.69 -10.89
N PHE A 40 6.70 10.85 -10.42
CA PHE A 40 7.80 11.34 -11.25
C PHE A 40 8.21 10.30 -12.30
N LEU A 41 8.32 9.03 -11.90
CA LEU A 41 8.66 7.94 -12.81
C LEU A 41 7.56 7.70 -13.85
N SER A 42 6.28 7.74 -13.45
CA SER A 42 5.17 7.57 -14.39
C SER A 42 5.12 8.73 -15.39
N ALA A 43 5.27 9.97 -14.94
CA ALA A 43 5.35 11.13 -15.84
C ALA A 43 6.55 11.05 -16.80
N LEU A 44 7.72 10.59 -16.32
CA LEU A 44 8.91 10.41 -17.13
C LEU A 44 8.71 9.34 -18.22
N LEU A 45 8.16 8.16 -17.83
CA LEU A 45 8.00 7.00 -18.72
C LEU A 45 6.81 7.11 -19.68
N GLU A 46 5.88 8.02 -19.42
CA GLU A 46 4.80 8.36 -20.37
C GLU A 46 5.28 9.37 -21.45
N ARG A 47 6.42 10.05 -21.23
CA ARG A 47 6.98 10.95 -22.22
C ARG A 47 7.50 10.15 -23.42
N SER A 48 7.21 10.63 -24.65
CA SER A 48 7.53 9.93 -25.91
C SER A 48 8.99 9.47 -26.01
N ARG A 49 9.94 10.29 -25.52
CA ARG A 49 11.38 9.99 -25.54
C ARG A 49 11.76 8.78 -24.67
N PHE A 50 11.06 8.56 -23.55
CA PHE A 50 11.40 7.53 -22.56
C PHE A 50 10.41 6.36 -22.56
N SER A 51 9.33 6.44 -23.33
CA SER A 51 8.29 5.41 -23.37
C SER A 51 8.79 4.04 -23.87
N THR A 52 9.86 4.04 -24.67
CA THR A 52 10.51 2.84 -25.20
C THR A 52 11.40 2.14 -24.16
N TRP A 53 11.82 2.85 -23.11
CA TRP A 53 12.78 2.38 -22.11
C TRP A 53 12.13 1.73 -20.88
N LYS A 54 10.83 1.45 -20.92
CA LYS A 54 10.08 0.87 -19.79
C LYS A 54 10.69 -0.45 -19.32
N ARG A 55 11.13 -1.30 -20.25
CA ARG A 55 11.73 -2.61 -19.94
C ARG A 55 13.11 -2.47 -19.31
N GLU A 56 13.93 -1.62 -19.88
CA GLU A 56 15.28 -1.33 -19.40
C GLU A 56 15.26 -0.73 -18.01
N VAL A 57 14.32 0.20 -17.75
CA VAL A 57 14.10 0.78 -16.42
C VAL A 57 13.64 -0.27 -15.42
N ALA A 58 12.76 -1.19 -15.80
CA ALA A 58 12.32 -2.28 -14.93
C ALA A 58 13.48 -3.23 -14.59
N VAL A 59 14.31 -3.59 -15.57
CA VAL A 59 15.51 -4.42 -15.35
C VAL A 59 16.50 -3.71 -14.43
N ALA A 60 16.81 -2.45 -14.70
CA ALA A 60 17.69 -1.65 -13.86
C ALA A 60 17.16 -1.55 -12.43
N GLY A 61 15.84 -1.32 -12.25
CA GLY A 61 15.18 -1.30 -10.95
C GLY A 61 15.32 -2.60 -10.19
N THR A 62 15.14 -3.74 -10.88
CA THR A 62 15.30 -5.06 -10.28
C THR A 62 16.74 -5.30 -9.81
N LEU A 63 17.73 -4.94 -10.65
CA LEU A 63 19.14 -5.07 -10.31
C LEU A 63 19.53 -4.19 -9.11
N ILE A 64 19.09 -2.93 -9.11
CA ILE A 64 19.33 -1.99 -8.00
C ILE A 64 18.71 -2.51 -6.70
N SER A 65 17.47 -2.99 -6.74
CA SER A 65 16.79 -3.53 -5.56
C SER A 65 17.48 -4.77 -5.02
N ALA A 66 17.82 -5.72 -5.89
CA ALA A 66 18.54 -6.94 -5.50
C ALA A 66 19.93 -6.63 -4.93
N ALA A 67 20.69 -5.73 -5.58
CA ALA A 67 22.00 -5.30 -5.10
C ALA A 67 21.90 -4.61 -3.73
N ALA A 68 20.89 -3.75 -3.53
CA ALA A 68 20.66 -3.08 -2.26
C ALA A 68 20.41 -4.08 -1.10
N PHE A 69 19.56 -5.09 -1.31
CA PHE A 69 19.36 -6.15 -0.31
C PHE A 69 20.61 -7.00 -0.09
N PHE A 70 21.32 -7.33 -1.15
CA PHE A 70 22.54 -8.11 -1.06
C PHE A 70 23.61 -7.37 -0.26
N VAL A 71 23.89 -6.10 -0.59
CA VAL A 71 24.85 -5.25 0.12
C VAL A 71 24.40 -5.00 1.56
N SER A 72 23.11 -4.92 1.86
CA SER A 72 22.59 -4.80 3.22
C SER A 72 23.01 -5.95 4.14
N SER A 73 23.39 -7.11 3.59
CA SER A 73 23.86 -8.24 4.40
C SER A 73 25.18 -7.97 5.15
N TRP A 74 25.94 -6.96 4.76
CA TRP A 74 27.16 -6.51 5.44
C TRP A 74 26.96 -5.30 6.35
N SER A 75 25.73 -4.80 6.46
CA SER A 75 25.45 -3.66 7.30
C SER A 75 25.74 -3.94 8.77
N THR A 76 26.38 -2.98 9.44
CA THR A 76 26.71 -3.00 10.86
C THR A 76 25.98 -1.94 11.66
N GLU A 77 25.41 -0.94 10.98
CA GLU A 77 24.69 0.19 11.58
C GLU A 77 23.30 0.39 10.95
N VAL A 78 22.37 0.93 11.72
CA VAL A 78 20.99 1.15 11.26
C VAL A 78 20.93 2.10 10.07
N TRP A 79 21.77 3.13 10.01
CA TRP A 79 21.77 4.08 8.91
C TRP A 79 22.18 3.44 7.56
N HIS A 80 23.06 2.39 7.56
CA HIS A 80 23.36 1.61 6.36
C HIS A 80 22.09 0.96 5.81
N LEU A 81 21.23 0.42 6.70
CA LEU A 81 19.97 -0.21 6.30
C LEU A 81 18.96 0.83 5.80
N ILE A 82 18.92 2.03 6.41
CA ILE A 82 18.06 3.13 5.91
C ILE A 82 18.51 3.53 4.51
N ALA A 83 19.81 3.67 4.26
CA ALA A 83 20.33 4.05 2.95
C ALA A 83 20.09 2.96 1.89
N LEU A 84 20.38 1.69 2.23
CA LEU A 84 20.30 0.59 1.29
C LEU A 84 18.88 0.08 1.11
N GLN A 85 18.17 -0.29 2.19
CA GLN A 85 16.81 -0.83 2.11
C GLN A 85 15.76 0.28 2.02
N GLY A 86 15.91 1.34 2.83
CA GLY A 86 14.97 2.44 2.88
C GLY A 86 14.98 3.31 1.62
N LEU A 87 16.16 3.63 1.07
CA LEU A 87 16.28 4.54 -0.07
C LEU A 87 16.55 3.79 -1.38
N LEU A 88 17.67 3.06 -1.46
CA LEU A 88 18.14 2.47 -2.73
C LEU A 88 17.20 1.36 -3.22
N ALA A 89 16.83 0.41 -2.35
CA ALA A 89 15.89 -0.65 -2.72
C ALA A 89 14.49 -0.09 -3.02
N ALA A 90 14.07 0.97 -2.33
CA ALA A 90 12.78 1.63 -2.59
C ALA A 90 12.73 2.25 -3.99
N LEU A 91 13.79 2.95 -4.42
CA LEU A 91 13.91 3.48 -5.78
C LEU A 91 13.94 2.35 -6.81
N GLY A 92 14.72 1.29 -6.57
CA GLY A 92 14.73 0.10 -7.43
C GLY A 92 13.35 -0.54 -7.57
N ASN A 93 12.62 -0.69 -6.47
CA ASN A 93 11.26 -1.22 -6.47
C ASN A 93 10.28 -0.31 -7.24
N ALA A 94 10.39 1.02 -7.12
CA ALA A 94 9.58 1.95 -7.89
C ALA A 94 9.88 1.86 -9.40
N MET A 95 11.16 1.75 -9.77
CA MET A 95 11.62 1.57 -11.16
C MET A 95 11.14 0.25 -11.77
N LEU A 96 10.92 -0.80 -10.98
CA LEU A 96 10.30 -2.05 -11.42
C LEU A 96 8.77 -1.91 -11.50
N TYR A 97 8.15 -1.36 -10.46
CA TYR A 97 6.69 -1.34 -10.31
C TYR A 97 6.00 -0.43 -11.34
N VAL A 98 6.54 0.77 -11.59
CA VAL A 98 5.90 1.75 -12.48
C VAL A 98 5.79 1.26 -13.93
N PRO A 99 6.86 0.77 -14.59
CA PRO A 99 6.73 0.24 -15.96
C PRO A 99 5.73 -0.90 -16.07
N MET A 100 5.72 -1.83 -15.09
CA MET A 100 4.79 -2.96 -15.07
C MET A 100 3.33 -2.49 -14.96
N THR A 101 3.09 -1.49 -14.11
CA THR A 101 1.76 -0.89 -13.94
C THR A 101 1.30 -0.14 -15.20
N LEU A 102 2.20 0.61 -15.85
CA LEU A 102 1.90 1.30 -17.11
C LEU A 102 1.59 0.30 -18.24
N TRP A 103 2.29 -0.84 -18.28
CA TRP A 103 1.97 -1.90 -19.23
C TRP A 103 0.62 -2.54 -18.95
N LEU A 104 0.31 -2.83 -17.68
CA LEU A 104 -0.99 -3.35 -17.29
C LEU A 104 -2.11 -2.39 -17.70
N ASP A 105 -1.95 -1.08 -17.50
CA ASP A 105 -2.92 -0.06 -17.93
C ASP A 105 -3.12 -0.08 -19.45
N HIS A 106 -2.05 -0.20 -20.23
CA HIS A 106 -2.13 -0.28 -21.67
C HIS A 106 -2.80 -1.56 -22.18
N TRP A 107 -2.54 -2.72 -21.54
CA TRP A 107 -3.14 -3.99 -21.92
C TRP A 107 -4.65 -4.04 -21.67
N PHE A 108 -5.10 -3.42 -20.58
CA PHE A 108 -6.49 -3.45 -20.12
C PHE A 108 -7.23 -2.12 -20.33
N HIS A 109 -6.73 -1.28 -21.26
CA HIS A 109 -7.33 0.03 -21.52
C HIS A 109 -8.81 -0.04 -21.91
N ASP A 110 -9.18 -0.99 -22.75
CA ASP A 110 -10.52 -1.13 -23.32
C ASP A 110 -11.50 -1.91 -22.42
N GLY A 111 -11.06 -2.43 -21.30
CA GLY A 111 -11.94 -3.16 -20.36
C GLY A 111 -11.21 -3.92 -19.26
N ASN A 112 -11.94 -4.28 -18.23
CA ASN A 112 -11.46 -5.03 -17.06
C ASN A 112 -10.24 -4.43 -16.34
N ARG A 113 -10.01 -3.13 -16.47
CA ARG A 113 -8.86 -2.42 -15.89
C ARG A 113 -8.85 -2.50 -14.37
N ALA A 114 -10.00 -2.25 -13.72
CA ALA A 114 -10.10 -2.31 -12.26
C ALA A 114 -9.85 -3.74 -11.75
N THR A 115 -10.32 -4.75 -12.47
CA THR A 115 -10.05 -6.16 -12.17
C THR A 115 -8.57 -6.48 -12.30
N ALA A 116 -7.89 -5.99 -13.35
CA ALA A 116 -6.47 -6.22 -13.56
C ALA A 116 -5.62 -5.61 -12.42
N TYR A 117 -5.92 -4.39 -11.99
CA TYR A 117 -5.31 -3.79 -10.81
C TYR A 117 -5.66 -4.57 -9.53
N GLY A 118 -6.89 -5.06 -9.41
CA GLY A 118 -7.31 -5.93 -8.31
C GLY A 118 -6.45 -7.19 -8.20
N VAL A 119 -6.20 -7.88 -9.31
CA VAL A 119 -5.31 -9.04 -9.38
C VAL A 119 -3.88 -8.67 -8.98
N GLN A 120 -3.36 -7.54 -9.47
CA GLN A 120 -2.03 -7.06 -9.09
C GLN A 120 -1.92 -6.86 -7.56
N PHE A 121 -2.94 -6.28 -6.92
CA PHE A 121 -2.96 -6.13 -5.46
C PHE A 121 -3.17 -7.46 -4.73
N SER A 122 -3.90 -8.42 -5.31
CA SER A 122 -4.04 -9.77 -4.75
C SER A 122 -2.69 -10.48 -4.67
N ILE A 123 -1.84 -10.38 -5.70
CA ILE A 123 -0.47 -10.94 -5.68
C ILE A 123 0.34 -10.32 -4.53
N LYS A 124 0.23 -9.00 -4.33
CA LYS A 124 0.83 -8.31 -3.18
C LYS A 124 0.39 -8.94 -1.85
N ASN A 125 -0.89 -9.24 -1.71
CA ASN A 125 -1.44 -9.82 -0.50
C ASN A 125 -1.04 -11.29 -0.31
N ILE A 126 -0.86 -12.07 -1.39
CA ILE A 126 -0.27 -13.43 -1.33
C ILE A 126 1.13 -13.36 -0.71
N VAL A 127 1.99 -12.45 -1.20
CA VAL A 127 3.33 -12.25 -0.64
C VAL A 127 3.28 -11.73 0.79
N GLY A 128 2.30 -10.87 1.13
CA GLY A 128 2.06 -10.38 2.49
C GLY A 128 1.61 -11.46 3.46
N THR A 129 0.93 -12.50 2.97
CA THR A 129 0.46 -13.64 3.77
C THR A 129 1.56 -14.68 3.99
N ALA A 130 2.24 -15.10 2.93
CA ALA A 130 3.24 -16.17 2.98
C ALA A 130 4.64 -15.67 3.39
N GLY A 131 4.97 -14.45 3.00
CA GLY A 131 6.31 -13.88 3.17
C GLY A 131 6.80 -13.81 4.61
N PRO A 132 5.98 -13.39 5.60
CA PRO A 132 6.38 -13.33 7.00
C PRO A 132 6.87 -14.69 7.53
N PHE A 133 6.18 -15.78 7.20
CA PHE A 133 6.57 -17.13 7.63
C PHE A 133 7.88 -17.59 6.99
N LEU A 134 8.03 -17.33 5.67
CA LEU A 134 9.28 -17.62 4.96
C LEU A 134 10.44 -16.84 5.58
N MET A 135 10.25 -15.54 5.83
CA MET A 135 11.29 -14.70 6.41
C MET A 135 11.63 -15.11 7.84
N GLN A 136 10.62 -15.40 8.66
CA GLN A 136 10.83 -15.86 10.03
C GLN A 136 11.67 -17.15 10.06
N LYS A 137 11.35 -18.11 9.19
CA LYS A 137 12.14 -19.35 9.04
C LYS A 137 13.57 -19.07 8.60
N LEU A 138 13.76 -18.26 7.55
CA LEU A 138 15.10 -17.91 7.05
C LEU A 138 15.94 -17.18 8.12
N LEU A 139 15.32 -16.28 8.88
CA LEU A 139 16.00 -15.53 9.94
C LEU A 139 16.38 -16.43 11.12
N HIS A 140 15.51 -17.39 11.47
CA HIS A 140 15.78 -18.35 12.55
C HIS A 140 16.88 -19.33 12.17
N ASP A 141 16.80 -19.93 10.99
CA ASP A 141 17.68 -21.05 10.59
C ASP A 141 19.05 -20.55 10.05
N LEU A 142 19.07 -19.41 9.34
CA LEU A 142 20.24 -18.94 8.60
C LEU A 142 20.79 -17.59 9.09
N GLY A 143 20.06 -16.91 9.95
CA GLY A 143 20.39 -15.57 10.43
C GLY A 143 20.16 -14.48 9.37
N PHE A 144 20.19 -13.19 9.81
CA PHE A 144 19.74 -12.08 8.98
C PHE A 144 20.59 -11.85 7.73
N ARG A 145 21.90 -12.12 7.80
CA ARG A 145 22.83 -11.88 6.68
C ARG A 145 22.53 -12.79 5.49
N ILE A 146 22.34 -14.08 5.77
CA ILE A 146 22.02 -15.06 4.71
C ILE A 146 20.58 -14.87 4.25
N ALA A 147 19.64 -14.59 5.15
CA ALA A 147 18.26 -14.29 4.80
C ALA A 147 18.15 -13.11 3.82
N LEU A 148 18.92 -12.03 4.00
CA LEU A 148 18.97 -10.91 3.05
C LEU A 148 19.55 -11.29 1.69
N ARG A 149 20.58 -12.16 1.64
CA ARG A 149 21.14 -12.65 0.37
C ARG A 149 20.15 -13.54 -0.38
N VAL A 150 19.46 -14.42 0.33
CA VAL A 150 18.38 -15.26 -0.24
C VAL A 150 17.27 -14.38 -0.77
N TRP A 151 16.86 -13.36 0.00
CA TRP A 151 15.85 -12.40 -0.43
C TRP A 151 16.26 -11.62 -1.68
N ALA A 152 17.51 -11.19 -1.76
CA ALA A 152 18.06 -10.55 -2.95
C ALA A 152 18.00 -11.46 -4.18
N GLY A 153 18.31 -12.76 -4.02
CA GLY A 153 18.16 -13.77 -5.07
C GLY A 153 16.72 -13.95 -5.53
N ILE A 154 15.78 -14.00 -4.59
CA ILE A 154 14.34 -14.06 -4.90
C ILE A 154 13.88 -12.83 -5.69
N VAL A 155 14.24 -11.62 -5.23
CA VAL A 155 13.92 -10.36 -5.92
C VAL A 155 14.47 -10.35 -7.33
N LEU A 156 15.71 -10.79 -7.51
CA LEU A 156 16.35 -10.86 -8.82
C LEU A 156 15.65 -11.87 -9.74
N GLY A 157 15.47 -13.10 -9.27
CA GLY A 157 14.89 -14.18 -10.05
C GLY A 157 13.42 -13.91 -10.45
N VAL A 158 12.59 -13.53 -9.48
CA VAL A 158 11.17 -13.22 -9.73
C VAL A 158 11.02 -11.94 -10.55
N GLY A 159 11.81 -10.91 -10.25
CA GLY A 159 11.76 -9.64 -10.98
C GLY A 159 12.15 -9.79 -12.45
N LEU A 160 13.31 -10.39 -12.73
CA LEU A 160 13.76 -10.63 -14.11
C LEU A 160 12.85 -11.62 -14.82
N GLY A 161 12.46 -12.72 -14.17
CA GLY A 161 11.53 -13.70 -14.73
C GLY A 161 10.19 -13.07 -15.13
N GLY A 162 9.62 -12.23 -14.25
CA GLY A 162 8.39 -11.50 -14.54
C GLY A 162 8.53 -10.54 -15.72
N ILE A 163 9.64 -9.79 -15.82
CA ILE A 163 9.90 -8.87 -16.93
C ILE A 163 10.06 -9.64 -18.26
N LEU A 164 10.71 -10.82 -18.24
CA LEU A 164 10.93 -11.62 -19.44
C LEU A 164 9.65 -12.24 -19.97
N ILE A 165 8.78 -12.71 -19.06
CA ILE A 165 7.51 -13.36 -19.42
C ILE A 165 6.48 -12.31 -19.87
N THR A 166 6.54 -11.07 -19.37
CA THR A 166 5.57 -10.02 -19.70
C THR A 166 5.76 -9.55 -21.14
N PRO A 167 4.79 -9.76 -22.05
CA PRO A 167 4.88 -9.30 -23.43
C PRO A 167 4.77 -7.77 -23.50
N LYS A 168 5.37 -7.19 -24.53
CA LYS A 168 5.20 -5.76 -24.80
C LYS A 168 3.76 -5.46 -25.20
N PRO A 169 3.15 -4.36 -24.75
CA PRO A 169 1.80 -3.99 -25.17
C PRO A 169 1.75 -3.74 -26.68
N PRO A 170 0.60 -3.99 -27.33
CA PRO A 170 0.46 -3.80 -28.77
C PRO A 170 0.70 -2.33 -29.16
N PRO A 171 1.27 -2.08 -30.35
CA PRO A 171 1.61 -0.72 -30.83
C PRO A 171 0.41 0.24 -30.90
N SER A 172 -0.79 -0.29 -31.13
CA SER A 172 -2.04 0.47 -31.18
C SER A 172 -2.42 1.08 -29.83
N ALA A 173 -2.00 0.46 -28.71
CA ALA A 173 -2.18 0.97 -27.36
C ALA A 173 -1.17 2.09 -27.03
N GLN A 174 -0.13 2.26 -27.82
CA GLN A 174 0.84 3.33 -27.67
C GLN A 174 0.33 4.62 -28.35
N ARG A 175 -0.74 5.20 -27.82
CA ARG A 175 -1.08 6.59 -28.19
C ARG A 175 0.13 7.46 -27.84
N ARG A 176 0.88 7.87 -28.86
CA ARG A 176 2.03 8.77 -28.70
C ARG A 176 1.51 10.11 -28.18
N LEU A 177 1.46 10.26 -26.88
CA LEU A 177 1.25 11.55 -26.27
C LEU A 177 2.49 12.40 -26.56
N GLN A 178 2.40 13.30 -27.55
CA GLN A 178 3.48 14.23 -27.89
C GLN A 178 3.81 15.15 -26.72
N ARG A 179 2.84 15.41 -25.85
CA ARG A 179 3.01 16.18 -24.60
C ARG A 179 2.39 15.41 -23.44
N ILE A 180 2.98 15.52 -22.26
CA ILE A 180 2.46 14.94 -21.03
C ILE A 180 1.14 15.67 -20.72
N PRO A 181 -0.01 14.95 -20.60
CA PRO A 181 -1.30 15.57 -20.35
C PRO A 181 -1.45 15.85 -18.86
N TRP A 182 -1.08 17.05 -18.44
CA TRP A 182 -1.25 17.54 -17.06
C TRP A 182 -2.67 18.03 -16.75
N SER A 183 -3.60 17.94 -17.70
CA SER A 183 -4.96 18.48 -17.59
C SER A 183 -5.73 17.94 -16.38
N PHE A 184 -5.49 16.68 -15.97
CA PHE A 184 -6.14 16.11 -14.79
C PHE A 184 -5.87 16.89 -13.49
N LEU A 185 -4.76 17.64 -13.40
CA LEU A 185 -4.48 18.52 -12.25
C LEU A 185 -5.40 19.74 -12.16
N LYS A 186 -6.15 20.07 -13.20
CA LYS A 186 -7.15 21.14 -13.16
C LYS A 186 -8.47 20.69 -12.53
N HIS A 187 -8.70 19.38 -12.51
CA HIS A 187 -9.95 18.81 -12.01
C HIS A 187 -9.96 18.69 -10.49
N ARG A 188 -10.95 19.31 -9.84
CA ARG A 188 -11.14 19.21 -8.38
C ARG A 188 -11.33 17.77 -7.91
N THR A 189 -11.96 16.95 -8.74
CA THR A 189 -12.19 15.52 -8.50
C THR A 189 -10.90 14.78 -8.22
N PHE A 190 -9.81 15.12 -8.93
CA PHE A 190 -8.49 14.53 -8.68
C PHE A 190 -8.00 14.79 -7.24
N TYR A 191 -8.05 16.02 -6.77
CA TYR A 191 -7.58 16.38 -5.43
C TYR A 191 -8.42 15.74 -4.34
N ILE A 192 -9.73 15.61 -4.54
CA ILE A 192 -10.64 14.96 -3.59
C ILE A 192 -10.24 13.49 -3.42
N TYR A 193 -10.01 12.77 -4.52
CA TYR A 193 -9.58 11.39 -4.46
C TYR A 193 -8.15 11.24 -3.91
N ALA A 194 -7.24 12.14 -4.28
CA ALA A 194 -5.87 12.12 -3.79
C ALA A 194 -5.81 12.35 -2.26
N LEU A 195 -6.58 13.31 -1.74
CA LEU A 195 -6.65 13.60 -0.31
C LEU A 195 -7.34 12.46 0.46
N ALA A 196 -8.45 11.92 -0.06
CA ALA A 196 -9.11 10.75 0.52
C ALA A 196 -8.15 9.56 0.63
N ASN A 197 -7.40 9.31 -0.44
CA ASN A 197 -6.42 8.25 -0.50
C ASN A 197 -5.24 8.47 0.46
N ALA A 198 -4.72 9.70 0.56
CA ALA A 198 -3.67 10.04 1.52
C ALA A 198 -4.14 9.84 2.97
N ALA A 199 -5.36 10.32 3.30
CA ALA A 199 -5.97 10.13 4.60
C ALA A 199 -6.17 8.65 4.94
N PHE A 200 -6.79 7.88 4.05
CA PHE A 200 -6.97 6.44 4.24
C PHE A 200 -5.64 5.72 4.45
N SER A 201 -4.65 6.03 3.62
CA SER A 201 -3.35 5.37 3.63
C SER A 201 -2.53 5.71 4.88
N SER A 202 -2.79 6.85 5.54
CA SER A 202 -2.13 7.19 6.80
C SER A 202 -2.54 6.27 7.96
N GLY A 203 -3.80 5.80 7.97
CA GLY A 203 -4.26 4.81 8.93
C GLY A 203 -3.97 3.37 8.54
N TYR A 204 -3.99 3.05 7.23
CA TYR A 204 -3.89 1.68 6.74
C TYR A 204 -2.59 0.95 7.14
N GLY A 205 -1.47 1.67 7.19
CA GLY A 205 -0.17 1.08 7.55
C GLY A 205 -0.02 0.75 9.04
N LEU A 206 -0.82 1.37 9.90
CA LEU A 206 -0.70 1.23 11.35
C LEU A 206 -1.06 -0.18 11.84
N PRO A 207 -2.20 -0.77 11.47
CA PRO A 207 -2.49 -2.16 11.83
C PRO A 207 -1.41 -3.13 11.35
N GLN A 208 -0.94 -3.01 10.12
CA GLN A 208 0.12 -3.88 9.59
C GLN A 208 1.41 -3.83 10.42
N THR A 209 1.72 -2.67 11.00
CA THR A 209 2.94 -2.46 11.78
C THR A 209 2.76 -2.87 13.23
N TYR A 210 1.64 -2.50 13.84
CA TYR A 210 1.48 -2.59 15.30
C TYR A 210 0.62 -3.77 15.77
N LEU A 211 -0.11 -4.46 14.88
CA LEU A 211 -0.97 -5.58 15.25
C LEU A 211 -0.22 -6.73 15.92
N PRO A 212 0.99 -7.16 15.46
CA PRO A 212 1.76 -8.17 16.16
C PRO A 212 2.18 -7.74 17.57
N ALA A 213 2.64 -6.47 17.70
CA ALA A 213 3.03 -5.92 19.00
C ALA A 213 1.82 -5.81 19.95
N TYR A 214 0.66 -5.40 19.44
CA TYR A 214 -0.60 -5.38 20.19
C TYR A 214 -0.97 -6.79 20.69
N ALA A 215 -0.91 -7.78 19.80
CA ALA A 215 -1.25 -9.18 20.14
C ALA A 215 -0.29 -9.77 21.20
N SER A 216 1.00 -9.53 21.09
CA SER A 216 1.99 -10.02 22.03
C SER A 216 1.95 -9.30 23.38
N GLN A 217 1.81 -7.98 23.40
CA GLN A 217 1.89 -7.18 24.61
C GLN A 217 0.60 -7.19 25.45
N LEU A 218 -0.56 -7.11 24.80
CA LEU A 218 -1.86 -7.02 25.49
C LEU A 218 -2.57 -8.36 25.63
N LEU A 219 -2.48 -9.23 24.62
CA LEU A 219 -3.12 -10.53 24.63
C LEU A 219 -2.19 -11.67 25.02
N ARG A 220 -0.89 -11.37 25.23
CA ARG A 220 0.15 -12.35 25.56
C ARG A 220 0.25 -13.52 24.56
N MET A 221 -0.07 -13.25 23.30
CA MET A 221 0.02 -14.23 22.24
C MET A 221 1.49 -14.60 21.98
N SER A 222 1.72 -15.84 21.59
CA SER A 222 3.06 -16.33 21.22
C SER A 222 3.59 -15.58 19.98
N ALA A 223 4.90 -15.66 19.74
CA ALA A 223 5.52 -15.04 18.56
C ALA A 223 4.91 -15.56 17.24
N ALA A 224 4.58 -16.86 17.17
CA ALA A 224 3.95 -17.46 16.00
C ALA A 224 2.53 -16.92 15.78
N GLU A 225 1.72 -16.84 16.85
CA GLU A 225 0.35 -16.28 16.77
C GLU A 225 0.37 -14.80 16.42
N SER A 226 1.28 -14.02 17.00
CA SER A 226 1.46 -12.61 16.68
C SER A 226 1.85 -12.37 15.22
N THR A 227 2.72 -13.23 14.67
CA THR A 227 3.08 -13.20 13.24
C THR A 227 1.90 -13.62 12.36
N ALA A 228 1.10 -14.61 12.80
CA ALA A 228 -0.10 -15.04 12.08
C ALA A 228 -1.13 -13.91 11.92
N MET A 229 -1.16 -12.91 12.83
CA MET A 229 -2.03 -11.74 12.68
C MET A 229 -1.77 -10.98 11.37
N ILE A 230 -0.50 -10.88 10.92
CA ILE A 230 -0.16 -10.24 9.64
C ILE A 230 -0.70 -11.08 8.48
N ALA A 231 -0.60 -12.39 8.57
CA ALA A 231 -1.14 -13.28 7.55
C ALA A 231 -2.68 -13.19 7.48
N MET A 232 -3.36 -13.19 8.64
CA MET A 232 -4.81 -13.02 8.73
C MET A 232 -5.28 -11.66 8.21
N PHE A 233 -4.46 -10.62 8.35
CA PHE A 233 -4.72 -9.30 7.76
C PHE A 233 -4.60 -9.31 6.23
N ASN A 234 -3.61 -10.00 5.66
CA ASN A 234 -3.36 -9.98 4.21
C ASN A 234 -4.19 -11.03 3.45
N ALA A 235 -4.45 -12.21 4.02
CA ALA A 235 -5.11 -13.30 3.32
C ALA A 235 -6.49 -12.95 2.74
N PRO A 236 -7.41 -12.28 3.47
CA PRO A 236 -8.69 -11.84 2.90
C PRO A 236 -8.51 -10.84 1.76
N GLY A 237 -7.44 -10.05 1.81
CA GLY A 237 -7.06 -9.11 0.77
C GLY A 237 -6.80 -9.75 -0.60
N ILE A 238 -6.44 -11.04 -0.63
CA ILE A 238 -6.26 -11.80 -1.88
C ILE A 238 -7.56 -11.83 -2.67
N ILE A 239 -8.65 -12.16 -1.99
CA ILE A 239 -9.98 -12.27 -2.62
C ILE A 239 -10.58 -10.88 -2.82
N SER A 240 -10.53 -10.02 -1.78
CA SER A 240 -11.20 -8.73 -1.81
C SER A 240 -10.62 -7.79 -2.87
N SER A 241 -9.30 -7.76 -3.05
CA SER A 241 -8.70 -6.87 -4.05
C SER A 241 -9.20 -7.16 -5.47
N THR A 242 -9.26 -8.43 -5.86
CA THR A 242 -9.87 -8.83 -7.15
C THR A 242 -11.38 -8.60 -7.13
N GLY A 243 -12.07 -8.91 -6.02
CA GLY A 243 -13.51 -8.73 -5.86
C GLY A 243 -13.95 -7.28 -6.06
N PHE A 244 -13.28 -6.31 -5.44
CA PHE A 244 -13.56 -4.88 -5.63
C PHE A 244 -13.28 -4.41 -7.07
N GLY A 245 -12.30 -5.00 -7.75
CA GLY A 245 -12.08 -4.77 -9.19
C GLY A 245 -13.24 -5.28 -10.03
N LEU A 246 -13.72 -6.51 -9.77
CA LEU A 246 -14.86 -7.12 -10.45
C LEU A 246 -16.16 -6.35 -10.21
N LEU A 247 -16.41 -5.86 -8.99
CA LEU A 247 -17.55 -5.00 -8.68
C LEU A 247 -17.59 -3.76 -9.58
N SER A 248 -16.42 -3.16 -9.83
CA SER A 248 -16.32 -1.99 -10.70
C SER A 248 -16.50 -2.33 -12.18
N ASP A 249 -15.91 -3.43 -12.68
CA ASP A 249 -15.88 -3.72 -14.11
C ASP A 249 -17.09 -4.54 -14.57
N LYS A 250 -17.55 -5.52 -13.78
CA LYS A 250 -18.63 -6.44 -14.17
C LYS A 250 -20.01 -6.04 -13.63
N LEU A 251 -20.07 -5.56 -12.39
CA LEU A 251 -21.33 -5.13 -11.78
C LEU A 251 -21.57 -3.62 -11.92
N HIS A 252 -20.67 -2.92 -12.62
CA HIS A 252 -20.78 -1.49 -12.92
C HIS A 252 -21.02 -0.61 -11.68
N VAL A 253 -20.55 -1.07 -10.51
CA VAL A 253 -20.62 -0.26 -9.28
C VAL A 253 -19.73 0.96 -9.45
N SER A 254 -20.27 2.14 -9.16
CA SER A 254 -19.51 3.38 -9.31
C SER A 254 -18.24 3.36 -8.44
N GLY A 255 -17.16 3.96 -8.93
CA GLY A 255 -15.88 4.00 -8.20
C GLY A 255 -16.02 4.60 -6.81
N THR A 256 -16.87 5.62 -6.66
CA THR A 256 -17.16 6.24 -5.35
C THR A 256 -17.91 5.32 -4.40
N THR A 257 -18.95 4.63 -4.85
CA THR A 257 -19.70 3.67 -4.02
C THR A 257 -18.80 2.53 -3.57
N ASN A 258 -18.02 2.01 -4.51
CA ASN A 258 -17.07 0.92 -4.23
C ASN A 258 -16.03 1.33 -3.17
N THR A 259 -15.51 2.57 -3.27
CA THR A 259 -14.61 3.15 -2.28
C THR A 259 -15.28 3.36 -0.93
N LEU A 260 -16.54 3.81 -0.92
CA LEU A 260 -17.30 4.00 0.31
C LEU A 260 -17.48 2.68 1.05
N ILE A 261 -17.85 1.60 0.35
CA ILE A 261 -17.98 0.25 0.93
C ILE A 261 -16.66 -0.18 1.58
N SER A 262 -15.54 -0.02 0.88
CA SER A 262 -14.21 -0.34 1.42
C SER A 262 -13.86 0.51 2.64
N ALA A 263 -14.04 1.82 2.56
CA ALA A 263 -13.67 2.77 3.60
C ALA A 263 -14.54 2.60 4.87
N LEU A 264 -15.87 2.56 4.72
CA LEU A 264 -16.79 2.36 5.84
C LEU A 264 -16.64 0.97 6.44
N GLY A 265 -16.52 -0.09 5.63
CA GLY A 265 -16.28 -1.44 6.13
C GLY A 265 -15.00 -1.50 6.95
N SER A 266 -13.93 -0.84 6.50
CA SER A 266 -12.68 -0.71 7.28
C SER A 266 -12.90 0.02 8.60
N ALA A 267 -13.57 1.16 8.59
CA ALA A 267 -13.84 1.94 9.79
C ALA A 267 -14.71 1.16 10.80
N LEU A 268 -15.75 0.49 10.32
CA LEU A 268 -16.60 -0.37 11.17
C LEU A 268 -15.79 -1.49 11.83
N CYS A 269 -14.89 -2.14 11.09
CA CYS A 269 -14.01 -3.14 11.69
C CYS A 269 -13.13 -2.56 12.79
N VAL A 270 -12.59 -1.33 12.61
CA VAL A 270 -11.80 -0.68 13.65
C VAL A 270 -12.64 -0.38 14.88
N PHE A 271 -13.80 0.27 14.72
CA PHE A 271 -14.59 0.73 15.86
C PHE A 271 -15.34 -0.38 16.58
N PHE A 272 -15.81 -1.42 15.87
CA PHE A 272 -16.62 -2.49 16.48
C PHE A 272 -15.84 -3.78 16.78
N LEU A 273 -14.69 -4.02 16.14
CA LEU A 273 -13.90 -5.21 16.40
C LEU A 273 -12.59 -4.92 17.12
N TRP A 274 -11.90 -3.81 16.81
CA TRP A 274 -10.63 -3.50 17.47
C TRP A 274 -10.81 -2.57 18.68
N ALA A 275 -11.65 -1.56 18.59
CA ALA A 275 -11.85 -0.61 19.68
C ALA A 275 -12.61 -1.19 20.88
N ILE A 276 -13.52 -2.18 20.66
CA ILE A 276 -14.37 -2.76 21.68
C ILE A 276 -13.75 -4.06 22.20
N LYS A 277 -13.30 -4.08 23.45
CA LYS A 277 -12.85 -5.28 24.18
C LYS A 277 -11.85 -6.20 23.48
N SER A 278 -11.27 -5.81 22.34
CA SER A 278 -10.31 -6.66 21.63
C SER A 278 -9.02 -6.90 22.44
N ASN A 279 -8.78 -6.07 23.45
CA ASN A 279 -7.67 -6.23 24.39
C ASN A 279 -7.86 -7.38 25.38
N THR A 280 -9.04 -7.99 25.45
CA THR A 280 -9.34 -9.13 26.34
C THR A 280 -9.80 -10.37 25.61
N LEU A 281 -10.20 -10.24 24.33
CA LEU A 281 -10.80 -11.31 23.55
C LEU A 281 -9.99 -11.52 22.24
N PRO A 282 -9.11 -12.53 22.17
CA PRO A 282 -8.33 -12.83 20.97
C PRO A 282 -9.17 -12.99 19.71
N GLY A 283 -10.37 -13.57 19.83
CA GLY A 283 -11.30 -13.75 18.72
C GLY A 283 -11.74 -12.45 18.05
N LEU A 284 -11.92 -11.35 18.81
CA LEU A 284 -12.25 -10.04 18.25
C LEU A 284 -11.07 -9.44 17.48
N LEU A 285 -9.84 -9.65 17.94
CA LEU A 285 -8.65 -9.20 17.24
C LEU A 285 -8.45 -9.96 15.91
N ILE A 286 -8.72 -11.27 15.93
CA ILE A 286 -8.71 -12.10 14.72
C ILE A 286 -9.80 -11.64 13.75
N ALA A 287 -11.01 -11.42 14.22
CA ALA A 287 -12.13 -10.91 13.41
C ALA A 287 -11.80 -9.53 12.83
N PHE A 288 -11.15 -8.66 13.62
CA PHE A 288 -10.63 -7.37 13.13
C PHE A 288 -9.60 -7.57 12.03
N ALA A 289 -8.59 -8.40 12.23
CA ALA A 289 -7.54 -8.62 11.23
C ALA A 289 -8.14 -9.12 9.90
N VAL A 290 -9.05 -10.06 9.94
CA VAL A 290 -9.74 -10.61 8.77
C VAL A 290 -10.67 -9.58 8.12
N GLY A 291 -11.54 -8.94 8.89
CA GLY A 291 -12.53 -7.99 8.38
C GLY A 291 -11.88 -6.71 7.84
N TYR A 292 -11.01 -6.10 8.62
CA TYR A 292 -10.27 -4.92 8.18
C TYR A 292 -9.38 -5.26 6.98
N GLY A 293 -8.68 -6.39 7.01
CA GLY A 293 -7.88 -6.88 5.90
C GLY A 293 -8.68 -7.07 4.62
N PHE A 294 -9.92 -7.56 4.72
CA PHE A 294 -10.83 -7.66 3.57
C PHE A 294 -11.18 -6.30 2.99
N PHE A 295 -11.73 -5.41 3.79
CA PHE A 295 -12.19 -4.10 3.29
C PHE A 295 -11.02 -3.18 2.89
N ALA A 296 -10.01 -3.04 3.73
CA ALA A 296 -8.93 -2.10 3.51
C ALA A 296 -7.98 -2.49 2.36
N SER A 297 -7.76 -3.79 2.13
CA SER A 297 -6.95 -4.25 0.98
C SER A 297 -7.64 -3.96 -0.35
N GLY A 298 -8.97 -3.98 -0.40
CA GLY A 298 -9.77 -3.66 -1.57
C GLY A 298 -9.73 -2.18 -1.98
N TYR A 299 -9.39 -1.27 -1.05
CA TYR A 299 -9.42 0.17 -1.29
C TYR A 299 -8.67 0.62 -2.55
N SER A 300 -7.45 0.11 -2.76
CA SER A 300 -6.65 0.50 -3.92
C SER A 300 -7.20 -0.02 -5.25
N SER A 301 -7.96 -1.10 -5.23
CA SER A 301 -8.60 -1.66 -6.43
C SER A 301 -9.75 -0.77 -6.92
N THR A 302 -10.30 0.10 -6.05
CA THR A 302 -11.37 1.04 -6.43
C THR A 302 -10.86 2.21 -7.28
N TRP A 303 -9.55 2.46 -7.33
CA TRP A 303 -8.96 3.55 -8.11
C TRP A 303 -9.26 3.45 -9.60
N GLY A 304 -9.44 2.24 -10.14
CA GLY A 304 -9.89 2.06 -11.52
C GLY A 304 -11.19 2.79 -11.81
N GLY A 305 -12.12 2.82 -10.85
CA GLY A 305 -13.36 3.59 -10.94
C GLY A 305 -13.12 5.11 -10.89
N TRP A 306 -12.20 5.58 -10.05
CA TRP A 306 -11.85 7.02 -10.00
C TRP A 306 -11.22 7.52 -11.29
N ILE A 307 -10.36 6.68 -11.89
CA ILE A 307 -9.75 6.99 -13.18
C ILE A 307 -10.82 7.11 -14.26
N LYS A 308 -11.80 6.19 -14.32
CA LYS A 308 -12.94 6.29 -15.24
C LYS A 308 -13.75 7.57 -15.04
N ASP A 309 -13.97 7.98 -13.80
CA ASP A 309 -14.66 9.23 -13.48
C ASP A 309 -13.89 10.45 -14.01
N LEU A 310 -12.57 10.49 -13.82
CA LEU A 310 -11.72 11.56 -14.32
C LEU A 310 -11.61 11.55 -15.85
N GLU A 311 -11.55 10.36 -16.47
CA GLU A 311 -11.56 10.22 -17.94
C GLU A 311 -12.84 10.79 -18.54
N LYS A 312 -13.99 10.52 -17.90
CA LYS A 312 -15.27 11.07 -18.33
C LYS A 312 -15.31 12.59 -18.17
N GLU A 313 -14.89 13.13 -17.01
CA GLU A 313 -14.85 14.57 -16.76
C GLU A 313 -13.90 15.28 -17.75
N ALA A 314 -12.75 14.69 -18.10
CA ALA A 314 -11.83 15.22 -19.09
C ALA A 314 -12.40 15.17 -20.52
N ALA A 315 -13.10 14.08 -20.87
CA ALA A 315 -13.75 13.95 -22.17
C ALA A 315 -14.84 15.02 -22.38
N ASP A 316 -15.63 15.34 -21.33
CA ASP A 316 -16.63 16.39 -21.37
C ASP A 316 -16.01 17.79 -21.63
N HIS A 317 -14.72 17.97 -21.32
CA HIS A 317 -13.96 19.20 -21.56
C HIS A 317 -13.01 19.11 -22.79
N ASN A 318 -13.10 18.05 -23.59
CA ASN A 318 -12.18 17.77 -24.71
C ASN A 318 -10.69 17.75 -24.29
N GLU A 319 -10.40 17.31 -23.06
CA GLU A 319 -9.05 17.22 -22.54
C GLU A 319 -8.52 15.78 -22.63
N ALA A 320 -7.27 15.62 -23.06
CA ALA A 320 -6.59 14.33 -23.01
C ALA A 320 -5.98 14.13 -21.62
N ILE A 321 -6.15 12.93 -21.06
CA ILE A 321 -5.51 12.50 -19.81
C ILE A 321 -4.82 11.15 -19.99
N SER A 322 -3.85 10.84 -19.12
CA SER A 322 -3.21 9.53 -19.04
C SER A 322 -3.61 8.84 -17.76
N SER A 323 -4.29 7.71 -17.89
CA SER A 323 -4.70 6.87 -16.75
C SER A 323 -3.50 6.38 -15.95
N GLY A 324 -2.43 5.98 -16.63
CA GLY A 324 -1.19 5.53 -15.99
C GLY A 324 -0.53 6.63 -15.14
N MET A 325 -0.56 7.89 -15.60
CA MET A 325 -0.11 9.02 -14.80
C MET A 325 -1.00 9.23 -13.57
N ILE A 326 -2.31 9.24 -13.74
CA ILE A 326 -3.25 9.39 -12.61
C ILE A 326 -2.99 8.30 -11.58
N TYR A 327 -2.82 7.05 -12.03
CA TYR A 327 -2.49 5.94 -11.13
C TYR A 327 -1.15 6.17 -10.40
N GLY A 328 -0.13 6.67 -11.09
CA GLY A 328 1.14 7.06 -10.47
C GLY A 328 0.98 8.12 -9.40
N PHE A 329 0.16 9.15 -9.65
CA PHE A 329 -0.14 10.21 -8.67
C PHE A 329 -1.00 9.73 -7.50
N MET A 330 -1.92 8.78 -7.71
CA MET A 330 -2.66 8.14 -6.62
C MET A 330 -1.70 7.33 -5.72
N ASN A 331 -0.70 6.65 -6.30
CA ASN A 331 0.36 6.03 -5.51
C ASN A 331 1.20 7.07 -4.76
N GLY A 332 1.50 8.22 -5.36
CA GLY A 332 2.15 9.34 -4.67
C GLY A 332 1.37 9.84 -3.45
N ALA A 333 0.09 10.07 -3.62
CA ALA A 333 -0.82 10.44 -2.51
C ALA A 333 -0.83 9.38 -1.40
N ARG A 334 -0.84 8.10 -1.79
CA ARG A 334 -0.67 6.97 -0.86
C ARG A 334 0.67 7.05 -0.12
N GLY A 335 1.76 7.40 -0.82
CA GLY A 335 3.08 7.58 -0.24
C GLY A 335 3.10 8.66 0.85
N VAL A 336 2.46 9.81 0.57
CA VAL A 336 2.25 10.86 1.59
C VAL A 336 1.55 10.29 2.81
N GLY A 337 0.46 9.55 2.61
CA GLY A 337 -0.27 8.90 3.70
C GLY A 337 0.61 7.95 4.51
N TYR A 338 1.38 7.08 3.87
CA TYR A 338 2.28 6.16 4.60
C TYR A 338 3.35 6.88 5.42
N VAL A 339 3.93 7.96 4.89
CA VAL A 339 4.92 8.76 5.63
C VAL A 339 4.25 9.42 6.84
N VAL A 340 3.11 10.08 6.64
CA VAL A 340 2.35 10.73 7.72
C VAL A 340 1.94 9.69 8.77
N GLY A 341 1.37 8.55 8.35
CA GLY A 341 0.95 7.48 9.25
C GLY A 341 2.13 6.87 10.02
N GLY A 342 3.25 6.63 9.35
CA GLY A 342 4.44 6.06 9.98
C GLY A 342 5.03 6.99 11.06
N LEU A 343 5.11 8.29 10.79
CA LEU A 343 5.56 9.30 11.74
C LEU A 343 4.55 9.49 12.89
N SER A 344 3.26 9.58 12.54
CA SER A 344 2.20 9.75 13.54
C SER A 344 2.06 8.54 14.45
N GLY A 345 2.30 7.31 13.96
CA GLY A 345 2.12 6.09 14.72
C GLY A 345 2.95 6.05 16.01
N VAL A 346 4.19 6.53 15.94
CA VAL A 346 5.09 6.62 17.12
C VAL A 346 4.55 7.64 18.15
N GLU A 347 4.10 8.80 17.67
CA GLU A 347 3.57 9.86 18.56
C GLU A 347 2.20 9.47 19.13
N LEU A 348 1.35 8.79 18.36
CA LEU A 348 0.06 8.28 18.81
C LEU A 348 0.22 7.26 19.96
N LEU A 349 1.24 6.42 19.93
CA LEU A 349 1.54 5.51 21.04
C LEU A 349 1.98 6.25 22.32
N LYS A 350 2.64 7.39 22.18
CA LYS A 350 3.04 8.22 23.34
C LYS A 350 1.84 8.92 23.98
N LEU A 351 0.80 9.24 23.22
CA LEU A 351 -0.43 9.85 23.73
C LEU A 351 -1.18 8.91 24.69
N GLY A 352 -1.05 7.58 24.48
CA GLY A 352 -1.61 6.58 25.37
C GLY A 352 -3.14 6.45 25.27
N PRO A 353 -3.81 6.13 26.41
CA PRO A 353 -5.25 5.91 26.45
C PRO A 353 -6.06 7.15 26.08
N VAL A 354 -7.10 6.97 25.27
CA VAL A 354 -8.05 8.04 24.89
C VAL A 354 -9.20 8.14 25.89
N ILE A 355 -9.59 6.99 26.48
CA ILE A 355 -10.67 6.91 27.46
C ILE A 355 -10.08 6.37 28.76
N GLY A 356 -10.36 7.04 29.90
CA GLY A 356 -9.88 6.63 31.20
C GLY A 356 -10.59 5.37 31.69
N GLY A 357 -9.82 4.32 32.01
CA GLY A 357 -10.22 3.10 32.71
C GLY A 357 -11.37 2.31 32.07
N GLY A 358 -11.15 1.02 31.85
CA GLY A 358 -12.21 0.13 31.37
C GLY A 358 -11.72 -0.99 30.44
N SER A 359 -12.62 -1.88 30.09
CA SER A 359 -12.37 -3.06 29.22
C SER A 359 -12.21 -2.68 27.72
N TRP A 360 -12.22 -1.41 27.38
CA TRP A 360 -12.15 -0.95 25.99
C TRP A 360 -10.69 -0.88 25.52
N ALA A 361 -10.42 -1.30 24.31
CA ALA A 361 -9.08 -1.17 23.71
C ALA A 361 -8.63 0.31 23.58
N LEU A 362 -9.58 1.25 23.52
CA LEU A 362 -9.32 2.68 23.55
C LEU A 362 -8.73 3.17 24.91
N GLY A 363 -8.88 2.38 25.97
CA GLY A 363 -8.25 2.59 27.28
C GLY A 363 -6.83 2.03 27.40
N THR A 364 -6.26 1.50 26.32
CA THR A 364 -4.88 1.01 26.27
C THR A 364 -3.93 2.04 25.66
N ASN A 365 -2.62 1.78 25.74
CA ASN A 365 -1.61 2.60 25.07
C ASN A 365 -1.79 2.69 23.55
N TYR A 366 -2.60 1.83 22.96
CA TYR A 366 -2.94 1.83 21.54
C TYR A 366 -4.21 2.63 21.21
N GLY A 367 -4.88 3.22 22.21
CA GLY A 367 -6.18 3.89 22.05
C GLY A 367 -6.17 5.00 21.00
N ALA A 368 -5.19 5.90 21.05
CA ALA A 368 -5.06 6.99 20.09
C ALA A 368 -4.78 6.47 18.67
N LEU A 369 -3.99 5.41 18.54
CA LEU A 369 -3.68 4.77 17.26
C LEU A 369 -4.92 4.11 16.65
N ILE A 370 -5.73 3.41 17.45
CA ILE A 370 -6.99 2.80 17.03
C ILE A 370 -7.96 3.87 16.54
N LEU A 371 -8.14 4.94 17.32
CA LEU A 371 -9.02 6.05 16.94
C LEU A 371 -8.58 6.72 15.64
N PHE A 372 -7.29 7.02 15.50
CA PHE A 372 -6.73 7.58 14.28
C PHE A 372 -6.98 6.68 13.06
N THR A 373 -6.74 5.37 13.18
CA THR A 373 -6.98 4.38 12.11
C THR A 373 -8.46 4.37 11.69
N GLY A 374 -9.39 4.40 12.62
CA GLY A 374 -10.82 4.43 12.34
C GLY A 374 -11.26 5.71 11.63
N LEU A 375 -10.83 6.87 12.15
CA LEU A 375 -11.18 8.17 11.57
C LEU A 375 -10.61 8.35 10.15
N THR A 376 -9.35 8.00 9.93
CA THR A 376 -8.73 8.09 8.60
C THR A 376 -9.35 7.12 7.61
N SER A 377 -9.80 5.95 8.07
CA SER A 377 -10.58 5.02 7.24
C SER A 377 -11.91 5.63 6.82
N MET A 378 -12.66 6.28 7.72
CA MET A 378 -13.91 6.99 7.38
C MET A 378 -13.67 8.11 6.36
N VAL A 379 -12.65 8.94 6.59
CA VAL A 379 -12.28 10.04 5.69
C VAL A 379 -11.93 9.51 4.30
N GLY A 380 -11.39 8.31 4.17
CA GLY A 380 -11.15 7.65 2.88
C GLY A 380 -12.38 7.53 1.98
N GLY A 381 -13.59 7.53 2.55
CA GLY A 381 -14.87 7.46 1.83
C GLY A 381 -15.51 8.82 1.47
N TRP A 382 -14.91 9.95 1.85
CA TRP A 382 -15.55 11.28 1.73
C TRP A 382 -15.88 11.72 0.29
N GLY A 383 -15.21 11.15 -0.73
CA GLY A 383 -15.48 11.45 -2.14
C GLY A 383 -16.94 11.19 -2.55
N THR A 384 -17.63 10.28 -1.86
CA THR A 384 -19.06 9.99 -2.09
C THR A 384 -19.94 11.14 -1.60
N ALA A 385 -19.64 11.68 -0.41
CA ALA A 385 -20.35 12.84 0.13
C ALA A 385 -20.22 14.05 -0.79
N TRP A 386 -19.04 14.27 -1.35
CA TRP A 386 -18.80 15.33 -2.32
C TRP A 386 -19.66 15.19 -3.60
N LYS A 387 -19.71 13.98 -4.19
CA LYS A 387 -20.55 13.73 -5.39
C LYS A 387 -22.05 13.88 -5.09
N GLY A 388 -22.49 13.41 -3.92
CA GLY A 388 -23.88 13.59 -3.48
C GLY A 388 -24.27 15.07 -3.39
N CYS A 389 -23.43 15.91 -2.82
CA CYS A 389 -23.65 17.35 -2.76
C CYS A 389 -23.67 18.04 -4.14
N ARG A 390 -22.91 17.56 -5.13
CA ARG A 390 -22.95 18.07 -6.51
C ARG A 390 -24.23 17.67 -7.23
N GLY A 391 -24.68 16.43 -7.09
CA GLY A 391 -25.92 15.94 -7.72
C GLY A 391 -27.16 16.71 -7.26
N VAL A 392 -27.23 17.07 -5.98
CA VAL A 392 -28.31 17.90 -5.43
C VAL A 392 -28.28 19.32 -6.01
N ARG A 393 -27.10 19.93 -6.21
CA ARG A 393 -26.97 21.27 -6.79
C ARG A 393 -27.29 21.32 -8.30
N GLN A 394 -27.01 20.25 -9.04
CA GLN A 394 -27.33 20.18 -10.48
C GLN A 394 -28.78 19.79 -10.76
N GLY A 395 -29.46 19.16 -9.81
CA GLY A 395 -30.91 18.88 -9.90
C GLY A 395 -31.80 20.05 -9.45
N GLN A 396 -31.22 21.15 -8.95
CA GLN A 396 -31.93 22.38 -8.54
C GLN A 396 -31.70 23.55 -9.51
N SER A 397 -30.97 23.36 -10.59
CA SER A 397 -30.77 24.31 -11.69
C SER A 397 -31.46 23.78 -12.95
#